data_935a1a5d8573910f0bd697a5067c77f2
#
_entry.id   935a1a5d8573910f0bd697a5067c77f2
#
_cell.length_a   1.000
_cell.length_b   1.000
_cell.length_c   1.000
_cell.angle_alpha   90.00
_cell.angle_beta   90.00
_cell.angle_gamma   90.00
#
_symmetry.space_group_name_H-M   'P 1'
#
loop_
_entity.id
_entity.type
_entity.pdbx_description
1 polymer ?
#
loop_
_entity_poly.entity_id
_entity_poly.type
_entity_poly.pdbx_seq_one_letter_code
_entity_poly.pdbx_strand_id
1 'polypeptide(L)'
;MKSDIEIAQEAKMKPITEIAASLGLADEDVIPYGRYKAKINHRLIHKASKQGKMVLVTAISPTPAGEGKTTTSVGLADGLRKLGKNAVAALREPSLGPVFGVKGGAAGGGYAQVVPMEDINLHFTGDLHAIGTANNLLAAMIDNSIQQGNPLNIDPRRITWKRCMDMNDRQLRFIVDGLGGKVNGTPREDGFDITVASEVMAIFCLATSISDLKERLSRIVCAYTYDGKPVTAGEIGAAGAMTALLKDALDPNLVQTLENNPATVSYTHLTLPTN
;
A
#
# COMPACT_ATOMS: atom_id res chain seq x y z
N MET A 1 9.94 -14.39 -28.65
CA MET A 1 9.32 -13.15 -28.16
C MET A 1 9.99 -12.86 -26.83
N LYS A 2 10.46 -11.64 -26.56
CA LYS A 2 11.08 -11.29 -25.27
C LYS A 2 10.05 -11.37 -24.14
N SER A 3 10.48 -11.79 -22.97
CA SER A 3 9.67 -11.74 -21.75
C SER A 3 9.52 -10.30 -21.25
N ASP A 4 8.53 -10.06 -20.37
CA ASP A 4 8.27 -8.73 -19.79
C ASP A 4 9.51 -8.19 -19.05
N ILE A 5 10.24 -9.05 -18.34
CA ILE A 5 11.46 -8.67 -17.62
C ILE A 5 12.60 -8.28 -18.57
N GLU A 6 12.79 -9.02 -19.66
CA GLU A 6 13.81 -8.68 -20.66
C GLU A 6 13.51 -7.32 -21.33
N ILE A 7 12.24 -7.05 -21.62
CA ILE A 7 11.81 -5.75 -22.16
C ILE A 7 12.08 -4.62 -21.14
N ALA A 8 11.74 -4.84 -19.85
CA ALA A 8 11.95 -3.87 -18.81
C ALA A 8 13.44 -3.56 -18.56
N GLN A 9 14.30 -4.60 -18.60
CA GLN A 9 15.76 -4.45 -18.40
C GLN A 9 16.47 -3.73 -19.54
N GLU A 10 15.93 -3.79 -20.75
CA GLU A 10 16.43 -3.04 -21.90
C GLU A 10 15.98 -1.57 -21.93
N ALA A 11 15.10 -1.16 -21.03
CA ALA A 11 14.53 0.18 -21.00
C ALA A 11 15.60 1.26 -20.78
N LYS A 12 15.55 2.29 -21.60
CA LYS A 12 16.39 3.48 -21.44
C LYS A 12 15.68 4.51 -20.57
N MET A 13 15.76 4.30 -19.26
CA MET A 13 15.11 5.17 -18.28
C MET A 13 15.78 6.54 -18.19
N LYS A 14 14.96 7.59 -18.09
CA LYS A 14 15.41 8.93 -17.72
C LYS A 14 15.56 9.08 -16.20
N PRO A 15 16.43 9.98 -15.72
CA PRO A 15 16.40 10.37 -14.32
C PRO A 15 15.00 10.81 -13.88
N ILE A 16 14.61 10.42 -12.67
CA ILE A 16 13.24 10.69 -12.18
C ILE A 16 12.94 12.18 -12.04
N THR A 17 13.98 13.00 -11.85
CA THR A 17 13.89 14.45 -11.81
C THR A 17 13.45 15.04 -13.14
N GLU A 18 13.86 14.46 -14.27
CA GLU A 18 13.39 14.87 -15.61
C GLU A 18 11.92 14.51 -15.81
N ILE A 19 11.50 13.35 -15.30
CA ILE A 19 10.10 12.93 -15.33
C ILE A 19 9.23 13.87 -14.48
N ALA A 20 9.69 14.21 -13.26
CA ALA A 20 9.03 15.17 -12.38
C ALA A 20 8.91 16.55 -13.04
N ALA A 21 9.97 17.05 -13.66
CA ALA A 21 9.96 18.31 -14.38
C ALA A 21 8.96 18.31 -15.54
N SER A 22 8.74 17.17 -16.23
CA SER A 22 7.72 17.03 -17.29
C SER A 22 6.28 17.17 -16.80
N LEU A 23 6.06 17.07 -15.48
CA LEU A 23 4.78 17.31 -14.80
C LEU A 23 4.69 18.75 -14.24
N GLY A 24 5.76 19.54 -14.33
CA GLY A 24 5.84 20.88 -13.72
C GLY A 24 6.01 20.84 -12.21
N LEU A 25 6.49 19.73 -11.64
CA LEU A 25 6.80 19.63 -10.22
C LEU A 25 8.09 20.36 -9.90
N ALA A 26 8.11 21.11 -8.79
CA ALA A 26 9.33 21.73 -8.28
C ALA A 26 10.21 20.70 -7.55
N ASP A 27 11.51 20.94 -7.49
CA ASP A 27 12.47 20.03 -6.83
C ASP A 27 12.10 19.80 -5.35
N GLU A 28 11.57 20.81 -4.67
CA GLU A 28 11.15 20.76 -3.27
C GLU A 28 9.91 19.88 -3.03
N ASP A 29 9.14 19.59 -4.07
CA ASP A 29 7.95 18.73 -4.01
C ASP A 29 8.26 17.27 -4.35
N VAL A 30 9.52 16.94 -4.63
CA VAL A 30 9.96 15.61 -5.09
C VAL A 30 11.07 15.07 -4.19
N ILE A 31 10.87 13.89 -3.64
CA ILE A 31 11.84 13.20 -2.80
C ILE A 31 12.39 12.00 -3.57
N PRO A 32 13.62 12.07 -4.13
CA PRO A 32 14.20 10.96 -4.88
C PRO A 32 14.45 9.71 -4.02
N TYR A 33 14.06 8.57 -4.54
CA TYR A 33 14.38 7.24 -4.03
C TYR A 33 15.29 6.51 -5.02
N GLY A 34 16.54 6.97 -5.10
CA GLY A 34 17.49 6.58 -6.13
C GLY A 34 17.26 7.37 -7.43
N ARG A 35 17.78 6.83 -8.56
CA ARG A 35 17.82 7.56 -9.83
C ARG A 35 16.50 7.56 -10.59
N TYR A 36 15.68 6.52 -10.42
CA TYR A 36 14.54 6.24 -11.30
C TYR A 36 13.18 6.19 -10.59
N LYS A 37 13.15 6.48 -9.29
CA LYS A 37 11.94 6.52 -8.45
C LYS A 37 11.96 7.77 -7.59
N ALA A 38 10.79 8.29 -7.26
CA ALA A 38 10.65 9.36 -6.28
C ALA A 38 9.31 9.28 -5.56
N LYS A 39 9.18 9.97 -4.43
CA LYS A 39 7.88 10.31 -3.85
C LYS A 39 7.52 11.74 -4.17
N ILE A 40 6.22 11.98 -4.35
CA ILE A 40 5.66 13.31 -4.59
C ILE A 40 4.96 13.75 -3.31
N ASN A 41 5.24 14.96 -2.85
CA ASN A 41 4.59 15.51 -1.66
C ASN A 41 3.06 15.55 -1.83
N HIS A 42 2.33 14.75 -1.07
CA HIS A 42 0.87 14.64 -1.13
C HIS A 42 0.15 15.98 -0.87
N ARG A 43 0.79 16.94 -0.18
CA ARG A 43 0.22 18.27 0.10
C ARG A 43 0.01 19.10 -1.16
N LEU A 44 0.60 18.72 -2.29
CA LEU A 44 0.36 19.35 -3.59
C LEU A 44 -1.12 19.32 -4.01
N ILE A 45 -1.89 18.33 -3.54
CA ILE A 45 -3.32 18.26 -3.80
C ILE A 45 -4.06 19.54 -3.35
N HIS A 46 -3.59 20.19 -2.29
CA HIS A 46 -4.18 21.44 -1.79
C HIS A 46 -3.74 22.68 -2.57
N LYS A 47 -2.67 22.57 -3.37
CA LYS A 47 -2.17 23.66 -4.23
C LYS A 47 -2.75 23.57 -5.65
N ALA A 48 -3.38 22.45 -6.02
CA ALA A 48 -3.90 22.24 -7.37
C ALA A 48 -5.08 23.16 -7.66
N SER A 49 -4.93 24.02 -8.69
CA SER A 49 -5.97 24.94 -9.15
C SER A 49 -6.90 24.34 -10.22
N LYS A 50 -6.53 23.19 -10.78
CA LYS A 50 -7.28 22.51 -11.84
C LYS A 50 -7.41 21.02 -11.53
N GLN A 51 -8.58 20.47 -11.76
CA GLN A 51 -8.81 19.04 -11.74
C GLN A 51 -8.66 18.48 -13.16
N GLY A 52 -7.86 17.39 -13.29
CA GLY A 52 -7.75 16.62 -14.51
C GLY A 52 -9.01 15.77 -14.75
N LYS A 53 -9.18 15.29 -15.98
CA LYS A 53 -10.20 14.28 -16.28
C LYS A 53 -9.67 12.91 -15.85
N MET A 54 -10.47 12.16 -15.10
CA MET A 54 -10.14 10.81 -14.70
C MET A 54 -10.78 9.80 -15.65
N VAL A 55 -9.98 8.81 -16.08
CA VAL A 55 -10.42 7.66 -16.86
C VAL A 55 -10.20 6.41 -16.03
N LEU A 56 -11.27 5.74 -15.64
CA LEU A 56 -11.19 4.48 -14.91
C LEU A 56 -11.07 3.31 -15.89
N VAL A 57 -10.01 2.51 -15.73
CA VAL A 57 -9.83 1.23 -16.45
C VAL A 57 -10.18 0.10 -15.49
N THR A 58 -11.24 -0.63 -15.79
CA THR A 58 -11.76 -1.73 -14.97
C THR A 58 -12.08 -2.96 -15.81
N ALA A 59 -12.42 -4.07 -15.16
CA ALA A 59 -12.88 -5.30 -15.80
C ALA A 59 -14.20 -5.75 -15.19
N ILE A 60 -15.04 -6.40 -15.99
CA ILE A 60 -16.37 -6.86 -15.59
C ILE A 60 -16.26 -7.96 -14.55
N SER A 61 -15.32 -8.90 -14.72
CA SER A 61 -15.11 -10.03 -13.82
C SER A 61 -13.62 -10.38 -13.70
N PRO A 62 -13.17 -10.88 -12.55
CA PRO A 62 -11.78 -11.30 -12.38
C PRO A 62 -11.52 -12.62 -13.12
N THR A 63 -10.30 -12.79 -13.62
CA THR A 63 -9.80 -14.06 -14.17
C THR A 63 -8.52 -14.50 -13.44
N PRO A 64 -8.18 -15.80 -13.44
CA PRO A 64 -6.95 -16.28 -12.78
C PRO A 64 -5.67 -15.66 -13.37
N ALA A 65 -5.63 -15.44 -14.68
CA ALA A 65 -4.47 -14.88 -15.38
C ALA A 65 -4.39 -13.34 -15.31
N GLY A 66 -5.42 -12.66 -14.78
CA GLY A 66 -5.56 -11.20 -14.85
C GLY A 66 -6.24 -10.73 -16.13
N GLU A 67 -6.73 -9.50 -16.14
CA GLU A 67 -7.58 -8.94 -17.21
C GLU A 67 -6.87 -7.86 -18.04
N GLY A 68 -5.58 -7.60 -17.77
CA GLY A 68 -4.81 -6.60 -18.50
C GLY A 68 -5.14 -5.14 -18.17
N LYS A 69 -5.77 -4.86 -17.02
CA LYS A 69 -6.11 -3.48 -16.58
C LYS A 69 -4.90 -2.56 -16.57
N THR A 70 -3.79 -2.99 -15.99
CA THR A 70 -2.55 -2.21 -15.89
C THR A 70 -1.97 -1.96 -17.27
N THR A 71 -1.82 -3.00 -18.09
CA THR A 71 -1.33 -2.90 -19.48
C THR A 71 -2.16 -1.92 -20.29
N THR A 72 -3.50 -2.00 -20.20
CA THR A 72 -4.41 -1.07 -20.87
C THR A 72 -4.25 0.37 -20.37
N SER A 73 -4.11 0.56 -19.04
CA SER A 73 -3.92 1.89 -18.44
C SER A 73 -2.62 2.56 -18.89
N VAL A 74 -1.53 1.79 -18.93
CA VAL A 74 -0.23 2.29 -19.38
C VAL A 74 -0.26 2.62 -20.87
N GLY A 75 -0.75 1.69 -21.71
CA GLY A 75 -0.86 1.92 -23.15
C GLY A 75 -1.77 3.10 -23.50
N LEU A 76 -2.86 3.31 -22.76
CA LEU A 76 -3.73 4.47 -22.92
C LEU A 76 -3.02 5.78 -22.55
N ALA A 77 -2.28 5.80 -21.44
CA ALA A 77 -1.53 6.97 -21.00
C ALA A 77 -0.44 7.35 -22.02
N ASP A 78 0.34 6.36 -22.50
CA ASP A 78 1.36 6.55 -23.53
C ASP A 78 0.74 7.05 -24.85
N GLY A 79 -0.37 6.44 -25.29
CA GLY A 79 -1.10 6.88 -26.49
C GLY A 79 -1.60 8.33 -26.37
N LEU A 80 -2.15 8.70 -25.23
CA LEU A 80 -2.60 10.09 -24.98
C LEU A 80 -1.41 11.07 -24.98
N ARG A 81 -0.28 10.71 -24.37
CA ARG A 81 0.95 11.52 -24.41
C ARG A 81 1.44 11.72 -25.86
N LYS A 82 1.45 10.67 -26.65
CA LYS A 82 1.81 10.72 -28.07
C LYS A 82 0.91 11.67 -28.88
N LEU A 83 -0.36 11.81 -28.47
CA LEU A 83 -1.31 12.77 -29.05
C LEU A 83 -1.19 14.18 -28.44
N GLY A 84 -0.12 14.46 -27.67
CA GLY A 84 0.11 15.76 -27.06
C GLY A 84 -0.79 16.08 -25.85
N LYS A 85 -1.46 15.09 -25.26
CA LYS A 85 -2.26 15.28 -24.05
C LYS A 85 -1.40 15.12 -22.80
N ASN A 86 -1.65 15.94 -21.77
CA ASN A 86 -0.99 15.78 -20.50
C ASN A 86 -1.68 14.67 -19.69
N ALA A 87 -1.22 13.43 -19.86
CA ALA A 87 -1.76 12.24 -19.22
C ALA A 87 -0.73 11.61 -18.28
N VAL A 88 -1.21 11.04 -17.18
CA VAL A 88 -0.43 10.29 -16.19
C VAL A 88 -1.14 8.96 -15.93
N ALA A 89 -0.43 7.85 -15.98
CA ALA A 89 -0.96 6.57 -15.50
C ALA A 89 -0.93 6.57 -13.97
N ALA A 90 -2.07 6.25 -13.33
CA ALA A 90 -2.16 6.07 -11.90
C ALA A 90 -2.44 4.59 -11.60
N LEU A 91 -1.48 3.90 -11.01
CA LEU A 91 -1.49 2.46 -10.84
C LEU A 91 -1.44 2.09 -9.36
N ARG A 92 -1.96 0.90 -9.06
CA ARG A 92 -1.86 0.32 -7.73
C ARG A 92 -0.53 -0.41 -7.56
N GLU A 93 0.13 -0.21 -6.43
CA GLU A 93 1.33 -0.95 -6.06
C GLU A 93 1.02 -2.45 -5.87
N PRO A 94 1.86 -3.37 -6.39
CA PRO A 94 1.65 -4.80 -6.25
C PRO A 94 2.07 -5.29 -4.85
N SER A 95 1.34 -6.29 -4.35
CA SER A 95 1.73 -7.08 -3.17
C SER A 95 2.69 -8.20 -3.59
N LEU A 96 3.65 -8.54 -2.74
CA LEU A 96 4.64 -9.61 -3.00
C LEU A 96 3.98 -10.98 -3.23
N GLY A 97 2.93 -11.30 -2.51
CA GLY A 97 2.23 -12.57 -2.68
C GLY A 97 1.76 -12.79 -4.12
N PRO A 98 0.99 -11.89 -4.72
CA PRO A 98 0.61 -11.95 -6.14
C PRO A 98 1.78 -11.90 -7.12
N VAL A 99 2.86 -11.17 -6.83
CA VAL A 99 4.06 -11.09 -7.69
C VAL A 99 4.70 -12.46 -7.87
N PHE A 100 4.84 -13.22 -6.80
CA PHE A 100 5.37 -14.59 -6.81
C PHE A 100 4.30 -15.66 -7.08
N GLY A 101 3.05 -15.26 -7.28
CA GLY A 101 1.93 -16.15 -7.60
C GLY A 101 1.62 -16.23 -9.10
N VAL A 102 0.46 -16.83 -9.40
CA VAL A 102 -0.01 -17.02 -10.78
C VAL A 102 -0.26 -15.71 -11.53
N LYS A 103 -0.61 -14.63 -10.83
CA LYS A 103 -0.90 -13.32 -11.45
C LYS A 103 0.36 -12.53 -11.83
N GLY A 104 1.51 -12.85 -11.26
CA GLY A 104 2.75 -12.08 -11.49
C GLY A 104 2.67 -10.64 -10.97
N GLY A 105 3.57 -9.79 -11.47
CA GLY A 105 3.68 -8.38 -11.08
C GLY A 105 2.58 -7.48 -11.64
N ALA A 106 2.55 -6.23 -11.17
CA ALA A 106 1.55 -5.22 -11.56
C ALA A 106 2.16 -4.06 -12.37
N ALA A 107 3.36 -4.24 -12.93
CA ALA A 107 4.02 -3.21 -13.74
C ALA A 107 3.47 -3.07 -15.17
N GLY A 108 2.51 -3.89 -15.57
CA GLY A 108 2.02 -4.01 -16.96
C GLY A 108 2.63 -5.20 -17.66
N GLY A 109 2.58 -5.23 -18.99
CA GLY A 109 3.12 -6.33 -19.79
C GLY A 109 3.48 -5.91 -21.22
N GLY A 110 4.38 -6.67 -21.87
CA GLY A 110 4.92 -6.34 -23.16
C GLY A 110 5.58 -4.97 -23.19
N TYR A 111 5.23 -4.14 -24.15
CA TYR A 111 5.73 -2.78 -24.26
C TYR A 111 4.89 -1.73 -23.51
N ALA A 112 3.80 -2.13 -22.87
CA ALA A 112 2.99 -1.25 -22.02
C ALA A 112 3.30 -1.53 -20.54
N GLN A 113 4.46 -1.09 -20.08
CA GLN A 113 4.98 -1.30 -18.73
C GLN A 113 5.42 0.01 -18.08
N VAL A 114 5.41 0.02 -16.74
CA VAL A 114 6.11 1.00 -15.90
C VAL A 114 7.44 0.42 -15.40
N VAL A 115 8.44 1.27 -15.32
CA VAL A 115 9.82 0.92 -14.94
C VAL A 115 10.33 1.88 -13.84
N PRO A 116 11.21 1.40 -12.94
CA PRO A 116 11.90 0.11 -12.89
C PRO A 116 10.98 -1.03 -12.40
N MET A 117 10.75 -2.04 -13.24
CA MET A 117 9.81 -3.12 -12.99
C MET A 117 10.15 -3.95 -11.75
N GLU A 118 11.43 -4.32 -11.59
CA GLU A 118 11.88 -5.14 -10.47
C GLU A 118 11.67 -4.43 -9.14
N ASP A 119 12.02 -3.15 -9.05
CA ASP A 119 11.82 -2.36 -7.85
C ASP A 119 10.33 -2.26 -7.49
N ILE A 120 9.48 -1.97 -8.48
CA ILE A 120 8.02 -1.83 -8.30
C ILE A 120 7.41 -3.14 -7.78
N ASN A 121 7.85 -4.27 -8.31
CA ASN A 121 7.32 -5.59 -7.97
C ASN A 121 7.86 -6.18 -6.66
N LEU A 122 8.89 -5.57 -6.07
CA LEU A 122 9.50 -6.05 -4.82
C LEU A 122 9.18 -5.08 -3.66
N HIS A 123 10.20 -4.46 -3.09
CA HIS A 123 10.03 -3.60 -1.91
C HIS A 123 9.74 -2.14 -2.24
N PHE A 124 9.87 -1.77 -3.46
CA PHE A 124 9.63 -0.45 -4.07
C PHE A 124 10.19 0.73 -3.25
N THR A 125 9.34 1.43 -2.51
CA THR A 125 9.70 2.52 -1.59
C THR A 125 9.37 2.20 -0.14
N GLY A 126 8.88 0.99 0.15
CA GLY A 126 8.62 0.49 1.50
C GLY A 126 7.19 0.73 2.01
N ASP A 127 6.25 1.16 1.18
CA ASP A 127 4.90 1.49 1.62
C ASP A 127 4.16 0.27 2.19
N LEU A 128 4.22 -0.89 1.53
CA LEU A 128 3.64 -2.14 2.04
C LEU A 128 4.30 -2.61 3.33
N HIS A 129 5.61 -2.42 3.46
CA HIS A 129 6.32 -2.71 4.70
C HIS A 129 5.84 -1.82 5.85
N ALA A 130 5.64 -0.52 5.60
CA ALA A 130 5.11 0.42 6.58
C ALA A 130 3.70 0.01 7.05
N ILE A 131 2.82 -0.39 6.13
CA ILE A 131 1.46 -0.86 6.43
C ILE A 131 1.50 -2.13 7.28
N GLY A 132 2.29 -3.13 6.89
CA GLY A 132 2.46 -4.38 7.64
C GLY A 132 3.02 -4.12 9.03
N THR A 133 4.01 -3.24 9.15
CA THR A 133 4.61 -2.88 10.44
C THR A 133 3.61 -2.15 11.35
N ALA A 134 2.81 -1.22 10.82
CA ALA A 134 1.78 -0.53 11.60
C ALA A 134 0.69 -1.50 12.09
N ASN A 135 0.27 -2.45 11.24
CA ASN A 135 -0.69 -3.48 11.61
C ASN A 135 -0.15 -4.37 12.75
N ASN A 136 1.08 -4.83 12.61
CA ASN A 136 1.70 -5.74 13.58
C ASN A 136 2.09 -5.03 14.88
N LEU A 137 2.37 -3.72 14.83
CA LEU A 137 2.53 -2.91 16.04
C LEU A 137 1.26 -2.94 16.90
N LEU A 138 0.08 -2.74 16.30
CA LEU A 138 -1.18 -2.81 17.06
C LEU A 138 -1.37 -4.20 17.69
N ALA A 139 -1.13 -5.28 16.93
CA ALA A 139 -1.20 -6.65 17.47
C ALA A 139 -0.27 -6.83 18.67
N ALA A 140 0.99 -6.41 18.56
CA ALA A 140 1.96 -6.51 19.64
C ALA A 140 1.57 -5.67 20.86
N MET A 141 0.99 -4.48 20.65
CA MET A 141 0.54 -3.61 21.75
C MET A 141 -0.67 -4.18 22.49
N ILE A 142 -1.60 -4.86 21.80
CA ILE A 142 -2.71 -5.58 22.42
C ILE A 142 -2.17 -6.68 23.35
N ASP A 143 -1.30 -7.55 22.82
CA ASP A 143 -0.72 -8.64 23.60
C ASP A 143 0.10 -8.13 24.77
N ASN A 144 0.88 -7.05 24.58
CA ASN A 144 1.62 -6.41 25.66
C ASN A 144 0.71 -5.79 26.72
N SER A 145 -0.41 -5.17 26.34
CA SER A 145 -1.39 -4.63 27.29
C SER A 145 -1.95 -5.71 28.20
N ILE A 146 -2.27 -6.88 27.65
CA ILE A 146 -2.72 -8.05 28.43
C ILE A 146 -1.61 -8.53 29.36
N GLN A 147 -0.38 -8.67 28.88
CA GLN A 147 0.77 -9.14 29.64
C GLN A 147 1.13 -8.21 30.79
N GLN A 148 0.95 -6.90 30.64
CA GLN A 148 1.26 -5.86 31.63
C GLN A 148 0.10 -5.55 32.59
N GLY A 149 -0.79 -6.51 32.81
CA GLY A 149 -1.86 -6.42 33.80
C GLY A 149 -3.24 -6.11 33.26
N ASN A 150 -3.40 -6.08 31.93
CA ASN A 150 -4.69 -5.97 31.25
C ASN A 150 -5.59 -4.82 31.77
N PRO A 151 -5.13 -3.57 31.76
CA PRO A 151 -5.86 -2.45 32.35
C PRO A 151 -7.20 -2.17 31.66
N LEU A 152 -7.35 -2.62 30.41
CA LEU A 152 -8.59 -2.49 29.63
C LEU A 152 -9.53 -3.69 29.78
N ASN A 153 -9.20 -4.67 30.62
CA ASN A 153 -10.00 -5.87 30.86
C ASN A 153 -10.33 -6.64 29.57
N ILE A 154 -9.39 -6.76 28.66
CA ILE A 154 -9.54 -7.46 27.37
C ILE A 154 -9.72 -8.96 27.60
N ASP A 155 -10.71 -9.58 26.96
CA ASP A 155 -10.81 -11.03 26.89
C ASP A 155 -9.91 -11.56 25.75
N PRO A 156 -8.82 -12.31 26.06
CA PRO A 156 -7.90 -12.81 25.04
C PRO A 156 -8.56 -13.69 23.97
N ARG A 157 -9.75 -14.25 24.25
CA ARG A 157 -10.52 -15.06 23.29
C ARG A 157 -11.37 -14.21 22.34
N ARG A 158 -11.40 -12.89 22.57
CA ARG A 158 -12.20 -11.93 21.80
C ARG A 158 -11.37 -10.83 21.16
N ILE A 159 -10.12 -11.13 20.87
CA ILE A 159 -9.26 -10.28 20.04
C ILE A 159 -9.65 -10.52 18.58
N THR A 160 -10.07 -9.47 17.90
CA THR A 160 -10.48 -9.51 16.48
C THR A 160 -9.35 -9.13 15.54
N TRP A 161 -8.30 -8.53 16.08
CA TRP A 161 -7.14 -8.05 15.33
C TRP A 161 -6.15 -9.18 15.09
N LYS A 162 -5.81 -9.40 13.81
CA LYS A 162 -4.79 -10.36 13.39
C LYS A 162 -3.51 -9.65 12.97
N ARG A 163 -2.42 -10.39 12.97
CA ARG A 163 -1.17 -10.00 12.34
C ARG A 163 -1.31 -10.01 10.82
N CYS A 164 -0.34 -9.43 10.12
CA CYS A 164 -0.27 -9.55 8.67
C CYS A 164 1.17 -9.71 8.18
N MET A 165 1.29 -10.23 6.96
CA MET A 165 2.54 -10.30 6.21
C MET A 165 2.23 -10.13 4.72
N ASP A 166 3.17 -9.59 3.95
CA ASP A 166 2.96 -9.38 2.51
C ASP A 166 3.31 -10.62 1.69
N MET A 167 2.70 -11.74 2.06
CA MET A 167 2.84 -13.03 1.39
C MET A 167 1.55 -13.84 1.55
N ASN A 168 1.19 -14.61 0.52
CA ASN A 168 0.10 -15.57 0.62
C ASN A 168 0.59 -16.82 1.35
N ASP A 169 0.39 -16.90 2.67
CA ASP A 169 0.74 -18.06 3.48
C ASP A 169 -0.51 -18.69 4.10
N ARG A 170 -0.95 -19.81 3.51
CA ARG A 170 -2.11 -20.55 4.00
C ARG A 170 -1.84 -21.19 5.37
N GLN A 171 -0.59 -21.54 5.65
CA GLN A 171 -0.18 -22.24 6.88
C GLN A 171 -0.34 -21.34 8.11
N LEU A 172 -0.23 -20.03 7.94
CA LEU A 172 -0.29 -19.05 9.03
C LEU A 172 -1.68 -18.39 9.21
N ARG A 173 -2.72 -18.83 8.49
CA ARG A 173 -4.06 -18.23 8.60
C ARG A 173 -4.73 -18.41 9.96
N PHE A 174 -4.42 -19.53 10.62
CA PHE A 174 -4.89 -19.86 11.97
C PHE A 174 -3.74 -20.49 12.73
N ILE A 175 -3.30 -19.84 13.79
CA ILE A 175 -2.19 -20.27 14.64
C ILE A 175 -2.55 -20.11 16.11
N VAL A 176 -1.76 -20.67 16.98
CA VAL A 176 -1.71 -20.33 18.40
C VAL A 176 -0.41 -19.60 18.64
N ASP A 177 -0.48 -18.36 19.12
CA ASP A 177 0.67 -17.57 19.55
C ASP A 177 0.84 -17.55 21.08
N GLY A 178 1.85 -16.84 21.59
CA GLY A 178 2.11 -16.70 23.04
C GLY A 178 2.61 -17.96 23.71
N LEU A 179 3.06 -18.98 22.98
CA LEU A 179 3.63 -20.21 23.52
C LEU A 179 5.03 -19.94 24.11
N GLY A 180 5.51 -20.86 24.98
CA GLY A 180 6.84 -20.80 25.60
C GLY A 180 6.84 -20.29 27.04
N GLY A 181 5.69 -20.26 27.70
CA GLY A 181 5.53 -19.93 29.12
C GLY A 181 5.25 -18.45 29.39
N LYS A 182 5.02 -18.12 30.65
CA LYS A 182 4.50 -16.84 31.12
C LYS A 182 5.28 -15.60 30.62
N VAL A 183 6.56 -15.72 30.37
CA VAL A 183 7.40 -14.62 29.87
C VAL A 183 7.11 -14.23 28.43
N ASN A 184 6.48 -15.12 27.65
CA ASN A 184 6.21 -14.93 26.21
C ASN A 184 4.78 -14.48 25.93
N GLY A 185 3.94 -14.33 26.94
CA GLY A 185 2.57 -13.82 26.80
C GLY A 185 1.50 -14.84 27.17
N THR A 186 0.29 -14.59 26.73
CA THR A 186 -0.90 -15.42 26.95
C THR A 186 -1.20 -16.19 25.66
N PRO A 187 -1.20 -17.55 25.67
CA PRO A 187 -1.57 -18.32 24.50
C PRO A 187 -2.98 -17.99 24.02
N ARG A 188 -3.12 -17.69 22.74
CA ARG A 188 -4.39 -17.37 22.09
C ARG A 188 -4.39 -17.76 20.61
N GLU A 189 -5.59 -17.80 20.02
CA GLU A 189 -5.71 -17.89 18.58
C GLU A 189 -5.32 -16.56 17.92
N ASP A 190 -4.53 -16.65 16.86
CA ASP A 190 -4.14 -15.55 16.00
C ASP A 190 -4.05 -16.03 14.53
N GLY A 191 -3.55 -15.21 13.65
CA GLY A 191 -3.26 -15.55 12.25
C GLY A 191 -2.57 -14.42 11.54
N PHE A 192 -2.11 -14.71 10.32
CA PHE A 192 -1.52 -13.72 9.44
C PHE A 192 -2.38 -13.55 8.20
N ASP A 193 -2.98 -12.37 8.05
CA ASP A 193 -3.63 -11.96 6.82
C ASP A 193 -2.58 -11.38 5.86
N ILE A 194 -2.88 -11.33 4.57
CA ILE A 194 -1.99 -10.62 3.64
C ILE A 194 -2.10 -9.11 3.86
N THR A 195 -0.98 -8.40 3.85
CA THR A 195 -0.91 -6.96 4.18
C THR A 195 -1.92 -6.12 3.39
N VAL A 196 -2.13 -6.42 2.11
CA VAL A 196 -3.08 -5.69 1.25
C VAL A 196 -4.56 -5.89 1.62
N ALA A 197 -4.89 -6.89 2.43
CA ALA A 197 -6.24 -7.13 2.93
C ALA A 197 -6.44 -6.60 4.36
N SER A 198 -5.43 -5.98 4.96
CA SER A 198 -5.52 -5.43 6.32
C SER A 198 -6.45 -4.21 6.37
N GLU A 199 -7.07 -3.99 7.53
CA GLU A 199 -7.88 -2.79 7.78
C GLU A 199 -7.03 -1.52 7.75
N VAL A 200 -5.75 -1.61 8.17
CA VAL A 200 -4.79 -0.49 8.06
C VAL A 200 -4.67 -0.05 6.60
N MET A 201 -4.55 -1.01 5.68
CA MET A 201 -4.51 -0.72 4.24
C MET A 201 -5.77 -0.01 3.75
N ALA A 202 -6.95 -0.48 4.15
CA ALA A 202 -8.23 0.12 3.77
C ALA A 202 -8.36 1.56 4.31
N ILE A 203 -8.01 1.78 5.57
CA ILE A 203 -8.00 3.11 6.19
C ILE A 203 -7.01 4.03 5.47
N PHE A 204 -5.80 3.54 5.21
CA PHE A 204 -4.75 4.28 4.52
C PHE A 204 -5.17 4.76 3.13
N CYS A 205 -5.86 3.91 2.36
CA CYS A 205 -6.40 4.26 1.05
C CYS A 205 -7.46 5.37 1.08
N LEU A 206 -8.14 5.56 2.21
CA LEU A 206 -9.23 6.51 2.37
C LEU A 206 -8.81 7.80 3.11
N ALA A 207 -7.62 7.80 3.71
CA ALA A 207 -7.14 8.93 4.49
C ALA A 207 -6.78 10.12 3.60
N THR A 208 -7.24 11.32 3.98
CA THR A 208 -7.02 12.57 3.23
C THR A 208 -5.92 13.46 3.81
N SER A 209 -5.45 13.13 5.01
CA SER A 209 -4.37 13.84 5.70
C SER A 209 -3.80 12.97 6.82
N ILE A 210 -2.63 13.36 7.37
CA ILE A 210 -2.04 12.70 8.54
C ILE A 210 -2.99 12.74 9.75
N SER A 211 -3.70 13.85 9.96
CA SER A 211 -4.65 13.99 11.06
C SER A 211 -5.86 13.07 10.88
N ASP A 212 -6.41 13.02 9.66
CA ASP A 212 -7.52 12.11 9.32
C ASP A 212 -7.08 10.65 9.43
N LEU A 213 -5.87 10.31 8.98
CA LEU A 213 -5.29 8.98 9.14
C LEU A 213 -5.24 8.57 10.62
N LYS A 214 -4.68 9.43 11.48
CA LYS A 214 -4.59 9.18 12.93
C LYS A 214 -5.96 8.98 13.57
N GLU A 215 -6.93 9.82 13.20
CA GLU A 215 -8.30 9.71 13.73
C GLU A 215 -8.95 8.38 13.31
N ARG A 216 -8.84 8.00 12.05
CA ARG A 216 -9.37 6.72 11.55
C ARG A 216 -8.71 5.52 12.23
N LEU A 217 -7.38 5.51 12.34
CA LEU A 217 -6.64 4.47 13.04
C LEU A 217 -7.06 4.36 14.51
N SER A 218 -7.33 5.47 15.20
CA SER A 218 -7.75 5.44 16.60
C SER A 218 -9.10 4.73 16.82
N ARG A 219 -9.97 4.70 15.82
CA ARG A 219 -11.30 4.09 15.88
C ARG A 219 -11.34 2.59 15.55
N ILE A 220 -10.22 2.00 15.12
CA ILE A 220 -10.15 0.55 14.88
C ILE A 220 -10.58 -0.20 16.14
N VAL A 221 -11.58 -1.06 16.01
CA VAL A 221 -11.99 -1.99 17.06
C VAL A 221 -11.12 -3.24 16.94
N CYS A 222 -10.24 -3.47 17.92
CA CYS A 222 -9.24 -4.53 17.86
C CYS A 222 -9.48 -5.69 18.82
N ALA A 223 -10.35 -5.50 19.83
CA ALA A 223 -10.68 -6.52 20.81
C ALA A 223 -12.02 -6.20 21.51
N TYR A 224 -12.45 -7.10 22.38
CA TYR A 224 -13.57 -6.87 23.30
C TYR A 224 -13.16 -7.22 24.73
N THR A 225 -13.76 -6.52 25.68
CA THR A 225 -13.61 -6.79 27.13
C THR A 225 -14.39 -8.03 27.52
N TYR A 226 -14.15 -8.56 28.75
CA TYR A 226 -14.93 -9.69 29.29
C TYR A 226 -16.43 -9.38 29.43
N ASP A 227 -16.83 -8.12 29.60
CA ASP A 227 -18.22 -7.66 29.63
C ASP A 227 -18.77 -7.24 28.25
N GLY A 228 -18.02 -7.47 27.20
CA GLY A 228 -18.45 -7.34 25.81
C GLY A 228 -18.35 -5.94 25.21
N LYS A 229 -17.68 -5.00 25.85
CA LYS A 229 -17.44 -3.67 25.28
C LYS A 229 -16.31 -3.71 24.25
N PRO A 230 -16.41 -2.96 23.13
CA PRO A 230 -15.31 -2.87 22.17
C PRO A 230 -14.12 -2.13 22.79
N VAL A 231 -12.92 -2.56 22.39
CA VAL A 231 -11.65 -1.91 22.69
C VAL A 231 -11.05 -1.41 21.39
N THR A 232 -10.63 -0.14 21.39
CA THR A 232 -10.11 0.53 20.20
C THR A 232 -8.58 0.67 20.23
N ALA A 233 -7.99 0.84 19.04
CA ALA A 233 -6.56 1.15 18.92
C ALA A 233 -6.18 2.49 19.63
N GLY A 234 -7.13 3.41 19.73
CA GLY A 234 -6.99 4.65 20.51
C GLY A 234 -6.85 4.39 22.01
N GLU A 235 -7.67 3.51 22.58
CA GLU A 235 -7.61 3.09 23.98
C GLU A 235 -6.33 2.30 24.30
N ILE A 236 -5.84 1.49 23.36
CA ILE A 236 -4.52 0.83 23.43
C ILE A 236 -3.36 1.85 23.39
N GLY A 237 -3.60 3.04 22.84
CA GLY A 237 -2.57 4.08 22.66
C GLY A 237 -1.73 3.90 21.39
N ALA A 238 -2.14 3.04 20.44
CA ALA A 238 -1.35 2.66 19.26
C ALA A 238 -1.40 3.69 18.12
N ALA A 239 -2.49 4.45 17.99
CA ALA A 239 -2.78 5.27 16.81
C ALA A 239 -1.66 6.27 16.44
N GLY A 240 -0.99 6.88 17.42
CA GLY A 240 0.11 7.81 17.17
C GLY A 240 1.33 7.13 16.53
N ALA A 241 1.73 5.99 17.06
CA ALA A 241 2.87 5.22 16.56
C ALA A 241 2.57 4.61 15.18
N MET A 242 1.36 4.08 14.98
CA MET A 242 0.91 3.60 13.66
C MET A 242 0.95 4.72 12.61
N THR A 243 0.47 5.93 12.96
CA THR A 243 0.52 7.09 12.05
C THR A 243 1.95 7.49 11.72
N ALA A 244 2.86 7.46 12.68
CA ALA A 244 4.27 7.79 12.47
C ALA A 244 4.94 6.81 11.50
N LEU A 245 4.62 5.51 11.58
CA LEU A 245 5.10 4.49 10.65
C LEU A 245 4.60 4.71 9.22
N LEU A 246 3.39 5.26 9.06
CA LEU A 246 2.71 5.41 7.77
C LEU A 246 2.95 6.77 7.10
N LYS A 247 3.59 7.72 7.77
CA LYS A 247 3.66 9.13 7.31
C LYS A 247 4.25 9.29 5.91
N ASP A 248 5.33 8.58 5.61
CA ASP A 248 6.03 8.71 4.32
C ASP A 248 5.35 7.91 3.20
N ALA A 249 4.53 6.91 3.56
CA ALA A 249 3.73 6.15 2.61
C ALA A 249 2.56 6.96 2.03
N LEU A 250 2.14 8.06 2.68
CA LEU A 250 1.11 8.96 2.15
C LEU A 250 1.54 9.67 0.85
N ASP A 251 2.84 9.82 0.64
CA ASP A 251 3.38 10.44 -0.56
C ASP A 251 3.34 9.45 -1.74
N PRO A 252 2.63 9.76 -2.84
CA PRO A 252 2.56 8.85 -3.99
C PRO A 252 3.92 8.66 -4.64
N ASN A 253 4.16 7.46 -5.16
CA ASN A 253 5.39 7.12 -5.83
C ASN A 253 5.34 7.52 -7.31
N LEU A 254 6.35 8.23 -7.78
CA LEU A 254 6.56 8.61 -9.17
C LEU A 254 7.54 7.64 -9.84
N VAL A 255 7.16 7.16 -11.00
CA VAL A 255 7.95 6.32 -11.90
C VAL A 255 7.69 6.74 -13.36
N GLN A 256 8.13 5.95 -14.30
CA GLN A 256 7.95 6.23 -15.72
C GLN A 256 7.49 4.99 -16.50
N THR A 257 6.86 5.20 -17.65
CA THR A 257 6.60 4.13 -18.61
C THR A 257 7.85 3.82 -19.44
N LEU A 258 7.84 2.74 -20.20
CA LEU A 258 8.92 2.44 -21.17
C LEU A 258 9.13 3.56 -22.20
N GLU A 259 8.11 4.37 -22.47
CA GLU A 259 8.19 5.54 -23.36
C GLU A 259 8.61 6.84 -22.60
N ASN A 260 9.08 6.71 -21.34
CA ASN A 260 9.49 7.82 -20.46
C ASN A 260 8.37 8.82 -20.15
N ASN A 261 7.13 8.38 -20.15
CA ASN A 261 6.00 9.16 -19.69
C ASN A 261 5.81 8.98 -18.17
N PRO A 262 5.33 9.99 -17.45
CA PRO A 262 5.13 9.89 -16.01
C PRO A 262 4.02 8.90 -15.66
N ALA A 263 4.26 8.13 -14.61
CA ALA A 263 3.28 7.26 -13.97
C ALA A 263 3.41 7.35 -12.45
N THR A 264 2.31 7.22 -11.75
CA THR A 264 2.31 7.06 -10.28
C THR A 264 1.90 5.65 -9.92
N VAL A 265 2.58 5.09 -8.93
CA VAL A 265 2.25 3.78 -8.36
C VAL A 265 2.10 3.95 -6.86
N SER A 266 0.90 3.81 -6.35
CA SER A 266 0.59 4.07 -4.94
C SER A 266 -0.71 3.40 -4.54
N TYR A 267 -1.07 3.53 -3.25
CA TYR A 267 -2.37 3.14 -2.72
C TYR A 267 -3.23 4.34 -2.33
N THR A 268 -2.62 5.43 -1.90
CA THR A 268 -3.33 6.64 -1.52
C THR A 268 -3.88 7.35 -2.76
N HIS A 269 -5.09 7.87 -2.64
CA HIS A 269 -5.78 8.67 -3.67
C HIS A 269 -6.14 7.93 -4.98
N LEU A 270 -5.92 6.60 -5.06
CA LEU A 270 -6.33 5.78 -6.19
C LEU A 270 -7.67 5.05 -5.96
N THR A 271 -8.20 5.07 -4.77
CA THR A 271 -9.52 4.52 -4.50
C THR A 271 -10.59 5.53 -4.87
N LEU A 272 -11.36 5.19 -5.90
CA LEU A 272 -12.63 5.85 -6.15
C LEU A 272 -13.58 5.55 -4.98
N PRO A 273 -14.39 6.53 -4.54
CA PRO A 273 -15.52 6.21 -3.69
C PRO A 273 -16.40 5.22 -4.45
N THR A 274 -16.38 3.97 -4.01
CA THR A 274 -17.36 2.98 -4.45
C THR A 274 -18.62 3.24 -3.65
N ASN A 275 -19.59 3.89 -4.27
CA ASN A 275 -20.96 3.92 -3.78
C ASN A 275 -21.63 2.58 -4.08
#